data_70941c653d9ea50bcc066d4e76df8f1d
#
_entry.id   70941c653d9ea50bcc066d4e76df8f1d
#
_cell.length_a   1.000
_cell.length_b   1.000
_cell.length_c   1.000
_cell.angle_alpha   90.00
_cell.angle_beta   90.00
_cell.angle_gamma   90.00
#
_symmetry.space_group_name_H-M   'P 1'
#
loop_
_entity.id
_entity.type
_entity.pdbx_description
1 polymer ?
#
loop_
_entity_poly.entity_id
_entity_poly.type
_entity_poly.pdbx_seq_one_letter_code
_entity_poly.pdbx_strand_id
1 'polypeptide(L)'
;FAFTEGPTCDKNGNLFFVDQPNDRIMEWSTDGKLSTFLQPSDYANGMMFDAKGNLIACADEHNELWSIAPDKKISILVTNFDGKYLNGPNDVWVAPNGGIYMTDPFYRRKWWDHTMMALTNQAVFYLSPDRQKLFPVVNDLKKPNGITGTPDGKTLYVADIQGDKTWRYDILPDGSLTNKTLFVAKGSDGMTIDENGDLVMCANGQTNDVTIFDKTGKQIGHIDVPEEWSANVCFGGKDRKTLFITASKSLYSIQMRVKGANPAK
;
A
#
# COMPACT_ATOMS: atom_id res chain seq x y z
N PHE A 1 -18.84 -2.32 6.54
CA PHE A 1 -17.64 -3.17 6.41
C PHE A 1 -17.17 -3.62 7.81
N ALA A 2 -16.25 -4.58 7.86
CA ALA A 2 -15.65 -5.01 9.14
C ALA A 2 -14.35 -4.25 9.42
N PHE A 3 -13.46 -4.14 8.42
CA PHE A 3 -12.29 -3.28 8.43
C PHE A 3 -11.86 -3.02 6.99
N THR A 4 -11.79 -1.76 6.59
CA THR A 4 -11.46 -1.36 5.22
C THR A 4 -9.99 -1.00 5.10
N GLU A 5 -9.34 -1.47 4.01
CA GLU A 5 -7.93 -1.31 3.73
C GLU A 5 -7.62 -1.27 2.23
N GLY A 6 -6.34 -1.09 1.89
CA GLY A 6 -5.75 -1.28 0.57
C GLY A 6 -6.44 -0.58 -0.58
N PRO A 7 -6.84 0.70 -0.47
CA PRO A 7 -7.52 1.38 -1.54
C PRO A 7 -6.58 1.64 -2.72
N THR A 8 -7.05 1.36 -3.92
CA THR A 8 -6.35 1.69 -5.17
C THR A 8 -7.35 1.98 -6.26
N CYS A 9 -6.97 2.72 -7.29
CA CYS A 9 -7.86 3.03 -8.39
C CYS A 9 -7.31 2.52 -9.71
N ASP A 10 -8.22 2.01 -10.54
CA ASP A 10 -7.91 1.62 -11.91
C ASP A 10 -7.69 2.87 -12.82
N LYS A 11 -7.34 2.64 -14.08
CA LYS A 11 -7.14 3.71 -15.07
C LYS A 11 -8.39 4.53 -15.36
N ASN A 12 -9.58 4.01 -15.08
CA ASN A 12 -10.87 4.67 -15.28
C ASN A 12 -11.30 5.48 -14.04
N GLY A 13 -10.57 5.37 -12.93
CA GLY A 13 -10.86 6.03 -11.67
C GLY A 13 -11.82 5.27 -10.77
N ASN A 14 -12.18 4.02 -11.10
CA ASN A 14 -12.92 3.15 -10.19
C ASN A 14 -12.03 2.78 -9.01
N LEU A 15 -12.60 2.84 -7.82
CA LEU A 15 -11.91 2.48 -6.59
C LEU A 15 -12.07 1.00 -6.30
N PHE A 16 -10.96 0.36 -5.92
CA PHE A 16 -10.92 -0.98 -5.33
C PHE A 16 -10.37 -0.87 -3.91
N PHE A 17 -10.96 -1.59 -2.98
CA PHE A 17 -10.52 -1.62 -1.59
C PHE A 17 -10.90 -2.95 -0.95
N VAL A 18 -10.23 -3.33 0.12
CA VAL A 18 -10.54 -4.57 0.82
C VAL A 18 -11.47 -4.32 2.01
N ASP A 19 -12.34 -5.28 2.27
CA ASP A 19 -13.03 -5.48 3.53
C ASP A 19 -12.41 -6.73 4.16
N GLN A 20 -11.22 -6.54 4.75
CA GLN A 20 -10.28 -7.61 5.07
C GLN A 20 -10.88 -8.72 5.92
N PRO A 21 -11.53 -8.47 7.08
CA PRO A 21 -12.08 -9.55 7.90
C PRO A 21 -13.25 -10.30 7.24
N ASN A 22 -13.87 -9.75 6.20
CA ASN A 22 -14.91 -10.39 5.41
C ASN A 22 -14.35 -11.07 4.16
N ASP A 23 -13.02 -11.13 4.03
CA ASP A 23 -12.29 -11.83 2.97
C ASP A 23 -12.77 -11.46 1.56
N ARG A 24 -12.82 -10.14 1.27
CA ARG A 24 -13.29 -9.66 -0.03
C ARG A 24 -12.64 -8.37 -0.49
N ILE A 25 -12.47 -8.25 -1.80
CA ILE A 25 -12.14 -7.01 -2.49
C ILE A 25 -13.44 -6.42 -3.04
N MET A 26 -13.68 -5.16 -2.73
CA MET A 26 -14.82 -4.37 -3.17
C MET A 26 -14.42 -3.46 -4.34
N GLU A 27 -15.39 -3.13 -5.19
CA GLU A 27 -15.27 -2.12 -6.24
C GLU A 27 -16.33 -1.06 -6.07
N TRP A 28 -15.90 0.21 -6.08
CA TRP A 28 -16.78 1.38 -6.16
C TRP A 28 -16.55 2.06 -7.52
N SER A 29 -17.51 1.91 -8.42
CA SER A 29 -17.40 2.47 -9.75
C SER A 29 -17.54 3.99 -9.76
N THR A 30 -16.99 4.64 -10.80
CA THR A 30 -17.16 6.10 -11.01
C THR A 30 -18.61 6.53 -11.23
N ASP A 31 -19.54 5.58 -11.42
CA ASP A 31 -20.98 5.81 -11.49
C ASP A 31 -21.68 5.62 -10.14
N GLY A 32 -20.91 5.42 -9.06
CA GLY A 32 -21.42 5.32 -7.69
C GLY A 32 -22.00 3.96 -7.32
N LYS A 33 -21.67 2.89 -8.05
CA LYS A 33 -22.12 1.52 -7.74
C LYS A 33 -21.09 0.78 -6.93
N LEU A 34 -21.49 0.25 -5.78
CA LEU A 34 -20.70 -0.67 -4.96
C LEU A 34 -20.96 -2.12 -5.36
N SER A 35 -19.91 -2.90 -5.56
CA SER A 35 -20.00 -4.34 -5.85
C SER A 35 -18.82 -5.09 -5.23
N THR A 36 -18.95 -6.42 -5.08
CA THR A 36 -17.84 -7.29 -4.74
C THR A 36 -17.06 -7.62 -6.01
N PHE A 37 -15.79 -7.23 -6.05
CA PHE A 37 -14.89 -7.59 -7.15
C PHE A 37 -14.41 -9.03 -7.04
N LEU A 38 -13.87 -9.43 -5.90
CA LEU A 38 -13.34 -10.78 -5.66
C LEU A 38 -13.68 -11.26 -4.25
N GLN A 39 -14.09 -12.53 -4.15
CA GLN A 39 -14.31 -13.25 -2.89
C GLN A 39 -14.26 -14.76 -3.13
N PRO A 40 -13.44 -15.55 -2.39
CA PRO A 40 -12.49 -15.09 -1.37
C PRO A 40 -11.34 -14.27 -1.97
N SER A 41 -10.67 -13.45 -1.15
CA SER A 41 -9.56 -12.59 -1.54
C SER A 41 -8.24 -12.91 -0.84
N ASP A 42 -8.22 -14.02 -0.08
CA ASP A 42 -7.09 -14.41 0.78
C ASP A 42 -6.80 -13.38 1.86
N TYR A 43 -7.86 -12.76 2.39
CA TYR A 43 -7.76 -11.67 3.35
C TYR A 43 -6.83 -10.56 2.89
N ALA A 44 -6.88 -10.22 1.59
CA ALA A 44 -6.00 -9.22 0.98
C ALA A 44 -5.92 -7.94 1.81
N ASN A 45 -4.75 -7.28 1.78
CA ASN A 45 -4.49 -6.01 2.46
C ASN A 45 -4.15 -4.93 1.43
N GLY A 46 -2.91 -4.43 1.37
CA GLY A 46 -2.49 -3.42 0.41
C GLY A 46 -2.57 -3.91 -1.04
N MET A 47 -2.98 -3.01 -1.93
CA MET A 47 -3.15 -3.33 -3.34
C MET A 47 -2.72 -2.16 -4.22
N MET A 48 -2.25 -2.48 -5.44
CA MET A 48 -1.97 -1.47 -6.47
C MET A 48 -2.11 -2.06 -7.87
N PHE A 49 -2.67 -1.31 -8.81
CA PHE A 49 -2.70 -1.71 -10.21
C PHE A 49 -1.33 -1.58 -10.88
N ASP A 50 -0.94 -2.59 -11.66
CA ASP A 50 0.19 -2.49 -12.57
C ASP A 50 -0.20 -1.78 -13.89
N ALA A 51 0.80 -1.47 -14.72
CA ALA A 51 0.59 -0.79 -16.01
C ALA A 51 -0.23 -1.64 -17.01
N LYS A 52 -0.37 -2.95 -16.79
CA LYS A 52 -1.17 -3.85 -17.63
C LYS A 52 -2.63 -3.95 -17.15
N GLY A 53 -2.95 -3.31 -16.01
CA GLY A 53 -4.26 -3.36 -15.39
C GLY A 53 -4.50 -4.60 -14.52
N ASN A 54 -3.45 -5.32 -14.15
CA ASN A 54 -3.56 -6.35 -13.13
C ASN A 54 -3.52 -5.71 -11.74
N LEU A 55 -4.34 -6.19 -10.84
CA LEU A 55 -4.33 -5.79 -9.43
C LEU A 55 -3.31 -6.63 -8.67
N ILE A 56 -2.24 -6.00 -8.23
CA ILE A 56 -1.25 -6.61 -7.34
C ILE A 56 -1.80 -6.50 -5.92
N ALA A 57 -1.83 -7.60 -5.18
CA ALA A 57 -2.45 -7.68 -3.86
C ALA A 57 -1.57 -8.45 -2.87
N CYS A 58 -1.43 -7.90 -1.68
CA CYS A 58 -0.85 -8.56 -0.53
C CYS A 58 -1.86 -9.55 0.04
N ALA A 59 -1.74 -10.84 -0.28
CA ALA A 59 -2.61 -11.93 0.10
C ALA A 59 -2.20 -12.46 1.49
N ASP A 60 -2.94 -12.06 2.53
CA ASP A 60 -2.48 -12.13 3.92
C ASP A 60 -2.73 -13.51 4.56
N GLU A 61 -3.69 -14.32 4.06
CA GLU A 61 -3.96 -15.65 4.63
C GLU A 61 -2.79 -16.62 4.42
N HIS A 62 -2.28 -16.66 3.19
CA HIS A 62 -1.16 -17.52 2.82
C HIS A 62 0.20 -16.83 2.83
N ASN A 63 0.26 -15.56 3.22
CA ASN A 63 1.48 -14.73 3.24
C ASN A 63 2.12 -14.62 1.84
N GLU A 64 1.32 -14.31 0.83
CA GLU A 64 1.70 -14.32 -0.58
C GLU A 64 1.56 -12.94 -1.23
N LEU A 65 2.18 -12.78 -2.40
CA LEU A 65 1.91 -11.65 -3.29
C LEU A 65 1.20 -12.17 -4.54
N TRP A 66 0.03 -11.64 -4.83
CA TRP A 66 -0.79 -12.04 -5.96
C TRP A 66 -0.81 -11.01 -7.07
N SER A 67 -1.05 -11.46 -8.31
CA SER A 67 -1.45 -10.64 -9.46
C SER A 67 -2.81 -11.14 -9.94
N ILE A 68 -3.81 -10.29 -9.85
CA ILE A 68 -5.20 -10.58 -10.20
C ILE A 68 -5.49 -9.87 -11.52
N ALA A 69 -5.71 -10.64 -12.58
CA ALA A 69 -6.02 -10.10 -13.90
C ALA A 69 -7.45 -9.51 -13.95
N PRO A 70 -7.79 -8.67 -14.94
CA PRO A 70 -9.14 -8.11 -15.09
C PRO A 70 -10.26 -9.15 -15.19
N ASP A 71 -9.96 -10.34 -15.68
CA ASP A 71 -10.87 -11.50 -15.71
C ASP A 71 -10.92 -12.28 -14.38
N LYS A 72 -10.26 -11.75 -13.34
CA LYS A 72 -10.15 -12.30 -11.99
C LYS A 72 -9.28 -13.56 -11.88
N LYS A 73 -8.53 -13.89 -12.91
CA LYS A 73 -7.54 -14.97 -12.85
C LYS A 73 -6.39 -14.56 -11.95
N ILE A 74 -6.09 -15.39 -10.96
CA ILE A 74 -5.01 -15.16 -9.99
C ILE A 74 -3.75 -15.86 -10.48
N SER A 75 -2.63 -15.13 -10.39
CA SER A 75 -1.28 -15.64 -10.55
C SER A 75 -0.49 -15.30 -9.29
N ILE A 76 0.04 -16.29 -8.61
CA ILE A 76 0.85 -16.08 -7.41
C ILE A 76 2.25 -15.65 -7.84
N LEU A 77 2.69 -14.51 -7.38
CA LEU A 77 4.00 -13.92 -7.72
C LEU A 77 5.08 -14.33 -6.71
N VAL A 78 4.73 -14.41 -5.42
CA VAL A 78 5.63 -14.76 -4.33
C VAL A 78 4.88 -15.62 -3.33
N THR A 79 5.49 -16.73 -2.91
CA THR A 79 4.98 -17.63 -1.86
C THR A 79 5.90 -17.70 -0.65
N ASN A 80 7.18 -17.35 -0.81
CA ASN A 80 8.18 -17.49 0.24
C ASN A 80 9.45 -16.69 -0.09
N PHE A 81 10.32 -16.53 0.92
CA PHE A 81 11.69 -16.07 0.76
C PHE A 81 12.64 -17.05 1.46
N ASP A 82 13.65 -17.58 0.74
CA ASP A 82 14.59 -18.59 1.23
C ASP A 82 13.92 -19.81 1.89
N GLY A 83 12.79 -20.28 1.28
CA GLY A 83 12.04 -21.44 1.75
C GLY A 83 11.21 -21.20 3.01
N LYS A 84 11.08 -19.96 3.48
CA LYS A 84 10.26 -19.57 4.62
C LYS A 84 9.10 -18.70 4.17
N TYR A 85 7.95 -18.81 4.83
CA TYR A 85 6.83 -17.90 4.62
C TYR A 85 7.26 -16.46 4.86
N LEU A 86 6.68 -15.52 4.11
CA LEU A 86 6.73 -14.10 4.43
C LEU A 86 6.03 -13.87 5.78
N ASN A 87 6.32 -12.74 6.45
CA ASN A 87 5.71 -12.44 7.75
C ASN A 87 4.22 -12.07 7.64
N GLY A 88 3.82 -11.54 6.50
CA GLY A 88 2.48 -11.09 6.14
C GLY A 88 2.58 -9.82 5.30
N PRO A 89 2.72 -9.96 3.96
CA PRO A 89 2.74 -8.82 3.07
C PRO A 89 1.60 -7.86 3.38
N ASN A 90 1.93 -6.58 3.59
CA ASN A 90 0.96 -5.60 4.09
C ASN A 90 0.61 -4.55 3.04
N ASP A 91 1.58 -3.81 2.53
CA ASP A 91 1.35 -2.78 1.51
C ASP A 91 2.32 -2.91 0.34
N VAL A 92 1.94 -2.36 -0.82
CA VAL A 92 2.65 -2.60 -2.07
C VAL A 92 2.69 -1.35 -2.94
N TRP A 93 3.86 -1.10 -3.57
CA TRP A 93 4.04 -0.09 -4.59
C TRP A 93 4.65 -0.71 -5.85
N VAL A 94 4.00 -0.49 -7.00
CA VAL A 94 4.47 -0.93 -8.31
C VAL A 94 5.24 0.20 -8.96
N ALA A 95 6.53 0.02 -9.14
CA ALA A 95 7.40 1.01 -9.78
C ALA A 95 7.11 1.16 -11.28
N PRO A 96 7.42 2.31 -11.90
CA PRO A 96 7.20 2.53 -13.34
C PRO A 96 7.88 1.54 -14.26
N ASN A 97 9.01 0.94 -13.84
CA ASN A 97 9.69 -0.12 -14.58
C ASN A 97 9.03 -1.49 -14.43
N GLY A 98 7.96 -1.60 -13.63
CA GLY A 98 7.24 -2.84 -13.35
C GLY A 98 7.80 -3.65 -12.17
N GLY A 99 8.87 -3.21 -11.51
CA GLY A 99 9.32 -3.79 -10.25
C GLY A 99 8.31 -3.54 -9.14
N ILE A 100 8.26 -4.39 -8.13
CA ILE A 100 7.30 -4.29 -7.04
C ILE A 100 8.05 -4.21 -5.71
N TYR A 101 7.75 -3.18 -4.92
CA TYR A 101 8.18 -3.09 -3.54
C TYR A 101 7.00 -3.45 -2.65
N MET A 102 7.23 -4.28 -1.62
CA MET A 102 6.22 -4.65 -0.65
C MET A 102 6.77 -4.62 0.76
N THR A 103 5.96 -4.19 1.71
CA THR A 103 6.27 -4.27 3.13
C THR A 103 5.83 -5.60 3.69
N ASP A 104 6.64 -6.19 4.57
CA ASP A 104 6.41 -7.51 5.16
C ASP A 104 6.52 -7.46 6.69
N PRO A 105 5.63 -6.70 7.37
CA PRO A 105 5.56 -6.68 8.83
C PRO A 105 4.86 -7.92 9.36
N PHE A 106 5.03 -8.18 10.66
CA PHE A 106 4.29 -9.22 11.34
C PHE A 106 3.13 -8.61 12.15
N TYR A 107 1.90 -8.87 11.68
CA TYR A 107 0.66 -8.62 12.41
C TYR A 107 -0.05 -9.95 12.59
N ARG A 108 0.03 -10.54 13.80
CA ARG A 108 -0.66 -11.80 14.07
C ARG A 108 -2.14 -11.71 13.68
N ARG A 109 -2.57 -12.62 12.81
CA ARG A 109 -3.94 -12.69 12.32
C ARG A 109 -4.70 -13.87 12.93
N LYS A 110 -6.04 -13.74 12.99
CA LYS A 110 -6.91 -14.80 13.52
C LYS A 110 -7.06 -16.00 12.54
N TRP A 111 -6.82 -15.74 11.26
CA TRP A 111 -6.90 -16.75 10.19
C TRP A 111 -5.59 -17.48 9.94
N TRP A 112 -4.51 -17.11 10.62
CA TRP A 112 -3.25 -17.82 10.57
C TRP A 112 -3.20 -18.96 11.60
N ASP A 113 -2.59 -20.08 11.21
CA ASP A 113 -2.26 -21.21 12.08
C ASP A 113 -0.93 -21.03 12.85
N HIS A 114 -0.09 -20.06 12.43
CA HIS A 114 1.17 -19.72 13.06
C HIS A 114 1.06 -18.44 13.93
N THR A 115 1.92 -18.36 14.92
CA THR A 115 1.88 -17.26 15.93
C THR A 115 3.17 -16.45 16.01
N MET A 116 4.18 -16.83 15.23
CA MET A 116 5.51 -16.20 15.21
C MET A 116 5.99 -15.99 13.77
N MET A 117 6.88 -15.02 13.60
CA MET A 117 7.55 -14.78 12.33
C MET A 117 8.36 -15.99 11.90
N ALA A 118 8.32 -16.33 10.62
CA ALA A 118 9.23 -17.29 10.00
C ALA A 118 10.55 -16.64 9.59
N LEU A 119 10.52 -15.37 9.19
CA LEU A 119 11.69 -14.58 8.84
C LEU A 119 12.29 -13.91 10.08
N THR A 120 13.60 -13.59 10.01
CA THR A 120 14.33 -12.99 11.15
C THR A 120 13.96 -11.52 11.36
N ASN A 121 13.66 -10.79 10.28
CA ASN A 121 13.38 -9.36 10.30
C ASN A 121 12.04 -9.08 9.62
N GLN A 122 11.43 -7.98 10.01
CA GLN A 122 10.35 -7.35 9.25
C GLN A 122 11.02 -6.48 8.17
N ALA A 123 10.73 -6.75 6.91
CA ALA A 123 11.50 -6.22 5.79
C ALA A 123 10.64 -5.49 4.76
N VAL A 124 11.29 -4.71 3.91
CA VAL A 124 10.76 -4.32 2.61
C VAL A 124 11.44 -5.18 1.57
N PHE A 125 10.67 -5.86 0.75
CA PHE A 125 11.15 -6.68 -0.36
C PHE A 125 10.99 -5.95 -1.68
N TYR A 126 11.88 -6.24 -2.62
CA TYR A 126 11.76 -5.88 -4.02
C TYR A 126 11.67 -7.14 -4.88
N LEU A 127 10.64 -7.19 -5.73
CA LEU A 127 10.48 -8.19 -6.77
C LEU A 127 10.79 -7.55 -8.13
N SER A 128 11.76 -8.12 -8.85
CA SER A 128 12.19 -7.60 -10.14
C SER A 128 11.08 -7.61 -11.21
N PRO A 129 11.14 -6.76 -12.25
CA PRO A 129 10.11 -6.67 -13.29
C PRO A 129 9.83 -7.99 -14.02
N ASP A 130 10.85 -8.83 -14.19
CA ASP A 130 10.75 -10.16 -14.81
C ASP A 130 10.27 -11.25 -13.85
N ARG A 131 10.02 -10.89 -12.57
CA ARG A 131 9.58 -11.80 -11.49
C ARG A 131 10.59 -12.90 -11.13
N GLN A 132 11.86 -12.75 -11.51
CA GLN A 132 12.89 -13.76 -11.27
C GLN A 132 13.67 -13.55 -9.99
N LYS A 133 13.69 -12.32 -9.46
CA LYS A 133 14.50 -11.98 -8.29
C LYS A 133 13.63 -11.34 -7.21
N LEU A 134 13.62 -11.94 -6.04
CA LEU A 134 13.07 -11.36 -4.81
C LEU A 134 14.22 -11.17 -3.81
N PHE A 135 14.36 -9.98 -3.25
CA PHE A 135 15.35 -9.73 -2.22
C PHE A 135 14.92 -8.59 -1.28
N PRO A 136 15.36 -8.63 -0.01
CA PRO A 136 15.08 -7.56 0.93
C PRO A 136 15.92 -6.33 0.57
N VAL A 137 15.29 -5.17 0.51
CA VAL A 137 15.93 -3.87 0.25
C VAL A 137 16.04 -3.02 1.50
N VAL A 138 15.21 -3.29 2.52
CA VAL A 138 15.26 -2.68 3.87
C VAL A 138 14.95 -3.76 4.89
N ASN A 139 15.75 -3.86 5.95
CA ASN A 139 15.59 -4.88 7.00
C ASN A 139 15.93 -4.36 8.42
N ASP A 140 16.01 -3.05 8.57
CA ASP A 140 16.41 -2.36 9.81
C ASP A 140 15.28 -1.47 10.39
N LEU A 141 14.04 -1.65 9.91
CA LEU A 141 12.85 -1.00 10.45
C LEU A 141 12.21 -1.87 11.53
N LYS A 142 11.48 -1.23 12.45
CA LYS A 142 10.77 -1.95 13.50
C LYS A 142 9.52 -2.65 12.97
N LYS A 143 8.72 -1.93 12.17
CA LYS A 143 7.50 -2.44 11.54
C LYS A 143 7.18 -1.62 10.29
N PRO A 144 7.75 -1.97 9.13
CA PRO A 144 7.42 -1.30 7.88
C PRO A 144 5.93 -1.53 7.55
N ASN A 145 5.22 -0.48 7.15
CA ASN A 145 3.81 -0.55 6.78
C ASN A 145 3.58 0.22 5.47
N GLY A 146 3.02 1.42 5.49
CA GLY A 146 2.75 2.17 4.27
C GLY A 146 3.98 2.35 3.39
N ILE A 147 3.79 2.22 2.08
CA ILE A 147 4.85 2.34 1.09
C ILE A 147 4.32 3.04 -0.15
N THR A 148 5.07 4.01 -0.67
CA THR A 148 4.78 4.64 -1.96
C THR A 148 6.05 5.18 -2.58
N GLY A 149 6.04 5.41 -3.89
CA GLY A 149 7.18 5.98 -4.58
C GLY A 149 6.79 7.08 -5.55
N THR A 150 7.78 7.85 -5.98
CA THR A 150 7.57 8.92 -6.95
C THR A 150 7.28 8.36 -8.35
N PRO A 151 6.44 9.05 -9.17
CA PRO A 151 6.07 8.58 -10.51
C PRO A 151 7.24 8.41 -11.47
N ASP A 152 8.37 9.06 -11.21
CA ASP A 152 9.60 8.91 -11.98
C ASP A 152 10.43 7.68 -11.58
N GLY A 153 9.98 6.95 -10.55
CA GLY A 153 10.65 5.74 -10.07
C GLY A 153 11.99 5.95 -9.38
N LYS A 154 12.28 7.17 -8.91
CA LYS A 154 13.59 7.51 -8.33
C LYS A 154 13.61 7.55 -6.81
N THR A 155 12.45 7.70 -6.19
CA THR A 155 12.34 7.82 -4.72
C THR A 155 11.29 6.87 -4.19
N LEU A 156 11.61 6.20 -3.08
CA LEU A 156 10.70 5.38 -2.31
C LEU A 156 10.53 5.97 -0.91
N TYR A 157 9.30 6.01 -0.44
CA TYR A 157 8.96 6.33 0.95
C TYR A 157 8.44 5.08 1.64
N VAL A 158 8.93 4.82 2.85
CA VAL A 158 8.51 3.69 3.68
C VAL A 158 8.24 4.19 5.09
N ALA A 159 7.04 3.95 5.58
CA ALA A 159 6.68 4.22 6.97
C ALA A 159 7.09 3.06 7.87
N ASP A 160 7.82 3.36 8.93
CA ASP A 160 8.07 2.50 10.08
C ASP A 160 7.05 2.88 11.17
N ILE A 161 5.86 2.25 11.13
CA ILE A 161 4.75 2.65 12.00
C ILE A 161 5.09 2.49 13.49
N GLN A 162 5.81 1.43 13.87
CA GLN A 162 6.23 1.22 15.25
C GLN A 162 7.46 2.06 15.62
N GLY A 163 8.25 2.46 14.64
CA GLY A 163 9.38 3.39 14.82
C GLY A 163 8.95 4.84 14.87
N ASP A 164 7.69 5.13 14.54
CA ASP A 164 7.09 6.46 14.38
C ASP A 164 7.95 7.38 13.50
N LYS A 165 8.30 6.85 12.32
CA LYS A 165 9.14 7.53 11.34
C LYS A 165 8.74 7.12 9.94
N THR A 166 8.89 8.05 9.00
CA THR A 166 8.84 7.74 7.56
C THR A 166 10.19 8.04 6.95
N TRP A 167 10.72 7.05 6.24
CA TRP A 167 12.03 7.10 5.63
C TRP A 167 11.89 7.32 4.12
N ARG A 168 12.83 8.09 3.58
CA ARG A 168 13.01 8.30 2.14
C ARG A 168 14.27 7.60 1.68
N TYR A 169 14.19 6.96 0.51
CA TYR A 169 15.29 6.25 -0.14
C TYR A 169 15.40 6.67 -1.60
N ASP A 170 16.60 6.67 -2.15
CA ASP A 170 16.81 6.73 -3.58
C ASP A 170 16.79 5.32 -4.16
N ILE A 171 16.09 5.13 -5.29
CA ILE A 171 15.97 3.85 -6.00
C ILE A 171 17.07 3.76 -7.05
N LEU A 172 17.83 2.66 -7.01
CA LEU A 172 18.85 2.34 -8.02
C LEU A 172 18.24 1.55 -9.21
N PRO A 173 18.92 1.50 -10.37
CA PRO A 173 18.39 0.82 -11.55
C PRO A 173 18.08 -0.67 -11.37
N ASP A 174 18.74 -1.35 -10.46
CA ASP A 174 18.51 -2.77 -10.12
C ASP A 174 17.40 -2.98 -9.08
N GLY A 175 16.78 -1.91 -8.60
CA GLY A 175 15.74 -1.92 -7.56
C GLY A 175 16.26 -1.88 -6.14
N SER A 176 17.56 -1.91 -5.92
CA SER A 176 18.14 -1.69 -4.59
C SER A 176 17.98 -0.24 -4.15
N LEU A 177 18.09 0.01 -2.85
CA LEU A 177 17.88 1.31 -2.24
C LEU A 177 19.17 1.88 -1.66
N THR A 178 19.30 3.20 -1.72
CA THR A 178 20.43 3.94 -1.14
C THR A 178 19.96 5.25 -0.50
N ASN A 179 20.87 5.99 0.12
CA ASN A 179 20.62 7.32 0.68
C ASN A 179 19.41 7.38 1.63
N LYS A 180 19.31 6.39 2.56
CA LYS A 180 18.27 6.41 3.60
C LYS A 180 18.32 7.71 4.38
N THR A 181 17.25 8.48 4.35
CA THR A 181 17.10 9.74 5.09
C THR A 181 15.76 9.79 5.80
N LEU A 182 15.73 10.40 6.99
CA LEU A 182 14.47 10.65 7.68
C LEU A 182 13.68 11.69 6.89
N PHE A 183 12.47 11.33 6.45
CA PHE A 183 11.56 12.26 5.80
C PHE A 183 10.74 13.05 6.82
N VAL A 184 10.03 12.34 7.71
CA VAL A 184 9.29 12.94 8.84
C VAL A 184 9.34 12.03 10.06
N ALA A 185 9.26 12.64 11.26
CA ALA A 185 9.10 11.94 12.53
C ALA A 185 7.61 11.64 12.76
N LYS A 186 7.03 10.84 11.87
CA LYS A 186 5.67 10.30 11.91
C LYS A 186 5.67 8.99 11.13
N GLY A 187 5.18 7.92 11.75
CA GLY A 187 4.83 6.68 11.05
C GLY A 187 3.49 6.83 10.31
N SER A 188 3.12 5.84 9.53
CA SER A 188 1.83 5.79 8.86
C SER A 188 1.40 4.35 8.65
N ASP A 189 0.11 4.11 8.73
CA ASP A 189 -0.46 2.90 8.14
C ASP A 189 -0.29 2.99 6.62
N GLY A 190 -1.26 3.34 5.83
CA GLY A 190 -1.06 3.55 4.41
C GLY A 190 -0.66 4.98 4.03
N MET A 191 -0.22 5.18 2.79
CA MET A 191 0.13 6.49 2.26
C MET A 191 0.02 6.56 0.73
N THR A 192 -0.15 7.76 0.21
CA THR A 192 -0.12 8.04 -1.22
C THR A 192 0.62 9.36 -1.51
N ILE A 193 0.85 9.67 -2.78
CA ILE A 193 1.55 10.87 -3.22
C ILE A 193 0.72 11.61 -4.29
N ASP A 194 0.73 12.94 -4.27
CA ASP A 194 0.06 13.76 -5.27
C ASP A 194 0.98 14.16 -6.43
N GLU A 195 0.43 14.88 -7.40
CA GLU A 195 1.15 15.34 -8.60
C GLU A 195 2.28 16.33 -8.30
N ASN A 196 2.27 17.00 -7.13
CA ASN A 196 3.32 17.93 -6.69
C ASN A 196 4.45 17.19 -5.94
N GLY A 197 4.25 15.90 -5.61
CA GLY A 197 5.15 15.13 -4.78
C GLY A 197 4.88 15.30 -3.28
N ASP A 198 3.70 15.80 -2.91
CA ASP A 198 3.29 15.92 -1.52
C ASP A 198 2.76 14.56 -1.02
N LEU A 199 3.21 14.14 0.17
CA LEU A 199 2.89 12.85 0.76
C LEU A 199 1.64 12.96 1.63
N VAL A 200 0.64 12.11 1.36
CA VAL A 200 -0.60 12.00 2.13
C VAL A 200 -0.50 10.74 2.98
N MET A 201 -0.51 10.89 4.30
CA MET A 201 -0.20 9.85 5.28
C MET A 201 -1.37 9.64 6.24
N CYS A 202 -1.66 8.39 6.56
CA CYS A 202 -2.72 7.97 7.45
C CYS A 202 -2.31 7.91 8.94
N ALA A 203 -3.13 7.25 9.74
CA ALA A 203 -2.93 7.03 11.17
C ALA A 203 -1.60 6.33 11.48
N ASN A 204 -1.08 6.57 12.68
CA ASN A 204 0.17 5.96 13.16
C ASN A 204 0.04 5.36 14.57
N GLY A 205 -1.19 5.27 15.10
CA GLY A 205 -1.45 4.83 16.47
C GLY A 205 -1.42 5.94 17.52
N GLN A 206 -0.98 7.15 17.15
CA GLN A 206 -1.05 8.36 17.99
C GLN A 206 -2.12 9.33 17.49
N THR A 207 -2.33 9.36 16.20
CA THR A 207 -3.37 10.13 15.54
C THR A 207 -4.14 9.23 14.59
N ASN A 208 -5.42 9.49 14.41
CA ASN A 208 -6.34 8.76 13.51
C ASN A 208 -6.68 9.55 12.25
N ASP A 209 -6.10 10.71 12.05
CA ASP A 209 -6.28 11.64 10.96
C ASP A 209 -5.41 11.33 9.72
N VAL A 210 -5.68 12.03 8.63
CA VAL A 210 -4.81 12.07 7.45
C VAL A 210 -4.01 13.36 7.47
N THR A 211 -2.69 13.25 7.37
CA THR A 211 -1.75 14.39 7.39
C THR A 211 -1.05 14.52 6.04
N ILE A 212 -0.88 15.74 5.55
CA ILE A 212 -0.24 16.01 4.27
C ILE A 212 1.08 16.75 4.50
N PHE A 213 2.15 16.22 3.93
CA PHE A 213 3.49 16.80 3.98
C PHE A 213 3.97 17.15 2.58
N ASP A 214 4.57 18.33 2.42
CA ASP A 214 5.24 18.65 1.18
C ASP A 214 6.52 17.82 0.99
N LYS A 215 7.10 17.86 -0.21
CA LYS A 215 8.32 17.12 -0.56
C LYS A 215 9.54 17.40 0.33
N THR A 216 9.49 18.42 1.18
CA THR A 216 10.55 18.77 2.15
C THR A 216 10.29 18.16 3.53
N GLY A 217 9.11 17.55 3.76
CA GLY A 217 8.68 17.01 5.04
C GLY A 217 7.98 18.05 5.94
N LYS A 218 7.63 19.23 5.40
CA LYS A 218 6.83 20.20 6.14
C LYS A 218 5.35 19.85 6.04
N GLN A 219 4.67 19.78 7.17
CA GLN A 219 3.21 19.60 7.19
C GLN A 219 2.51 20.82 6.55
N ILE A 220 1.66 20.54 5.56
CA ILE A 220 0.89 21.54 4.81
C ILE A 220 -0.62 21.33 4.86
N GLY A 221 -1.07 20.16 5.36
CA GLY A 221 -2.48 19.85 5.43
C GLY A 221 -2.82 18.83 6.49
N HIS A 222 -4.12 18.74 6.78
CA HIS A 222 -4.71 17.88 7.77
C HIS A 222 -6.16 17.62 7.40
N ILE A 223 -6.62 16.38 7.51
CA ILE A 223 -8.00 15.95 7.27
C ILE A 223 -8.45 15.15 8.49
N ASP A 224 -9.42 15.68 9.25
CA ASP A 224 -10.07 14.95 10.33
C ASP A 224 -10.91 13.81 9.76
N VAL A 225 -10.70 12.61 10.27
CA VAL A 225 -11.47 11.43 9.91
C VAL A 225 -12.30 11.00 11.13
N PRO A 226 -13.65 10.94 11.04
CA PRO A 226 -14.51 10.64 12.19
C PRO A 226 -14.56 9.14 12.49
N GLU A 227 -13.40 8.50 12.60
CA GLU A 227 -13.19 7.08 12.87
C GLU A 227 -12.00 6.92 13.82
N GLU A 228 -11.90 5.76 14.47
CA GLU A 228 -10.80 5.49 15.38
C GLU A 228 -9.46 5.28 14.66
N TRP A 229 -9.51 4.94 13.35
CA TRP A 229 -8.32 4.62 12.57
C TRP A 229 -8.51 4.92 11.09
N SER A 230 -7.71 5.82 10.51
CA SER A 230 -7.56 5.93 9.06
C SER A 230 -6.46 4.96 8.61
N ALA A 231 -6.85 3.95 7.85
CA ALA A 231 -5.96 2.86 7.49
C ALA A 231 -5.12 3.19 6.26
N ASN A 232 -5.75 3.56 5.14
CA ASN A 232 -5.02 3.78 3.90
C ASN A 232 -5.73 4.80 3.00
N VAL A 233 -5.03 5.31 1.99
CA VAL A 233 -5.51 6.37 1.10
C VAL A 233 -5.09 6.14 -0.35
N CYS A 234 -5.95 6.51 -1.30
CA CYS A 234 -5.57 6.62 -2.70
C CYS A 234 -6.32 7.75 -3.41
N PHE A 235 -5.73 8.27 -4.46
CA PHE A 235 -6.41 9.19 -5.38
C PHE A 235 -7.13 8.42 -6.48
N GLY A 236 -8.36 8.85 -6.80
CA GLY A 236 -9.17 8.26 -7.86
C GLY A 236 -10.25 9.22 -8.39
N GLY A 237 -11.35 8.63 -8.88
CA GLY A 237 -12.37 9.38 -9.60
C GLY A 237 -11.93 9.70 -11.03
N LYS A 238 -12.88 10.16 -11.87
CA LYS A 238 -12.64 10.44 -13.30
C LYS A 238 -11.55 11.50 -13.55
N ASP A 239 -11.42 12.46 -12.64
CA ASP A 239 -10.45 13.55 -12.72
C ASP A 239 -9.19 13.29 -11.88
N ARG A 240 -9.13 12.18 -11.12
CA ARG A 240 -8.07 11.79 -10.19
C ARG A 240 -7.86 12.81 -9.05
N LYS A 241 -8.86 13.59 -8.73
CA LYS A 241 -8.85 14.57 -7.64
C LYS A 241 -9.62 14.12 -6.41
N THR A 242 -10.27 12.97 -6.46
CA THR A 242 -10.94 12.42 -5.29
C THR A 242 -9.94 11.62 -4.47
N LEU A 243 -9.66 12.06 -3.24
CA LEU A 243 -8.93 11.27 -2.27
C LEU A 243 -9.93 10.35 -1.57
N PHE A 244 -9.74 9.05 -1.68
CA PHE A 244 -10.47 8.03 -0.94
C PHE A 244 -9.66 7.65 0.30
N ILE A 245 -10.36 7.45 1.42
CA ILE A 245 -9.78 7.12 2.72
C ILE A 245 -10.52 5.90 3.24
N THR A 246 -9.82 4.78 3.39
CA THR A 246 -10.32 3.63 4.16
C THR A 246 -10.07 3.90 5.63
N ALA A 247 -11.11 3.75 6.45
CA ALA A 247 -11.02 4.06 7.86
C ALA A 247 -11.93 3.16 8.68
N SER A 248 -11.35 2.35 9.56
CA SER A 248 -12.09 1.40 10.39
C SER A 248 -13.13 0.61 9.58
N LYS A 249 -14.42 0.87 9.77
CA LYS A 249 -15.52 0.19 9.07
C LYS A 249 -16.11 0.98 7.91
N SER A 250 -15.47 2.08 7.53
CA SER A 250 -16.02 3.07 6.61
C SER A 250 -15.09 3.36 5.45
N LEU A 251 -15.66 3.89 4.39
CA LEU A 251 -14.95 4.47 3.26
C LEU A 251 -15.38 5.94 3.14
N TYR A 252 -14.42 6.85 3.15
CA TYR A 252 -14.62 8.28 2.97
C TYR A 252 -14.05 8.74 1.64
N SER A 253 -14.54 9.87 1.17
CA SER A 253 -13.98 10.57 0.02
C SER A 253 -14.01 12.07 0.20
N ILE A 254 -12.98 12.75 -0.29
CA ILE A 254 -12.91 14.21 -0.30
C ILE A 254 -12.36 14.68 -1.64
N GLN A 255 -12.97 15.75 -2.18
CA GLN A 255 -12.49 16.38 -3.40
C GLN A 255 -11.27 17.26 -3.08
N MET A 256 -10.14 16.94 -3.70
CA MET A 256 -8.89 17.67 -3.55
C MET A 256 -8.71 18.70 -4.66
N ARG A 257 -7.86 19.69 -4.42
CA ARG A 257 -7.49 20.69 -5.45
C ARG A 257 -6.44 20.14 -6.43
N VAL A 258 -5.68 19.15 -6.01
CA VAL A 258 -4.59 18.49 -6.75
C VAL A 258 -5.00 17.11 -7.20
N LYS A 259 -4.31 16.57 -8.18
CA LYS A 259 -4.47 15.18 -8.63
C LYS A 259 -3.51 14.27 -7.87
N GLY A 260 -3.89 13.02 -7.74
CA GLY A 260 -2.93 11.99 -7.37
C GLY A 260 -1.83 11.86 -8.42
N ALA A 261 -0.61 11.58 -7.98
CA ALA A 261 0.48 11.22 -8.86
C ALA A 261 0.07 10.03 -9.74
N ASN A 262 0.46 10.05 -11.00
CA ASN A 262 0.12 8.96 -11.90
C ASN A 262 1.09 7.80 -11.64
N PRO A 263 0.66 6.67 -11.04
CA PRO A 263 1.51 5.51 -10.95
C PRO A 263 1.61 4.92 -12.36
N ALA A 264 2.76 4.81 -12.91
CA ALA A 264 3.04 4.19 -14.21
C ALA A 264 2.09 4.60 -15.36
N LYS A 265 2.62 5.31 -16.31
CA LYS A 265 2.00 5.40 -17.64
C LYS A 265 2.27 4.12 -18.41
#